data_cbf274359d450cdbcdc45179887f4eda
#
_entry.id   cbf274359d450cdbcdc45179887f4eda
#
_cell.length_a   1.000
_cell.length_b   1.000
_cell.length_c   1.000
_cell.angle_alpha   90.00
_cell.angle_beta   90.00
_cell.angle_gamma   90.00
#
_symmetry.space_group_name_H-M   'P 1'
#
loop_
_entity.id
_entity.type
_entity.pdbx_description
1 polymer ?
#
loop_
_entity_poly.entity_id
_entity_poly.type
_entity_poly.pdbx_seq_one_letter_code
_entity_poly.pdbx_strand_id
1 'polypeptide(L)'
;MLTTCPRVWIVDDDTDDQYLFEIAFKRLVPPVEIKLLDDGEELIPALMQTSDLPNLIILDLNMPRLNGFETLKQLRQTPPYQHVPVIVLTTSSHREDQEKAARLGANGFLTKPPSMDLLLVLFGQLVQDWELS
;
A
#
# COMPACT_ATOMS: atom_id res chain seq x y z
N MET A 1 -9.75 -26.55 -7.35
CA MET A 1 -9.14 -25.34 -7.89
C MET A 1 -8.41 -24.57 -6.79
N LEU A 2 -7.19 -24.21 -7.07
CA LEU A 2 -6.40 -23.47 -6.10
C LEU A 2 -6.70 -21.98 -6.24
N THR A 3 -7.10 -21.38 -5.13
CA THR A 3 -7.21 -19.93 -5.05
C THR A 3 -5.96 -19.39 -4.38
N THR A 4 -5.29 -18.46 -5.03
CA THR A 4 -4.14 -17.81 -4.44
C THR A 4 -4.60 -16.79 -3.41
N CYS A 5 -3.85 -16.66 -2.31
CA CYS A 5 -4.10 -15.58 -1.37
C CYS A 5 -3.86 -14.23 -2.04
N PRO A 6 -4.72 -13.24 -1.81
CA PRO A 6 -4.43 -11.87 -2.22
C PRO A 6 -3.14 -11.39 -1.58
N ARG A 7 -2.39 -10.59 -2.33
CA ARG A 7 -1.10 -10.07 -1.88
C ARG A 7 -1.20 -8.55 -1.71
N VAL A 8 -0.85 -8.08 -0.53
CA VAL A 8 -0.77 -6.65 -0.23
C VAL A 8 0.66 -6.31 0.15
N TRP A 9 1.24 -5.36 -0.54
CA TRP A 9 2.57 -4.87 -0.23
C TRP A 9 2.42 -3.53 0.50
N ILE A 10 3.14 -3.38 1.61
CA ILE A 10 3.11 -2.16 2.42
C ILE A 10 4.48 -1.52 2.34
N VAL A 11 4.53 -0.30 1.83
CA VAL A 11 5.76 0.49 1.67
C VAL A 11 5.69 1.64 2.66
N ASP A 12 6.43 1.53 3.75
CA ASP A 12 6.38 2.48 4.87
C ASP A 12 7.67 2.32 5.69
N ASP A 13 8.37 3.41 5.98
CA ASP A 13 9.62 3.36 6.73
C ASP A 13 9.43 3.21 8.24
N ASP A 14 8.22 3.40 8.74
CA ASP A 14 7.92 3.28 10.16
C ASP A 14 7.66 1.83 10.52
N THR A 15 8.59 1.21 11.27
CA THR A 15 8.48 -0.21 11.62
C THR A 15 7.32 -0.51 12.56
N ASP A 16 6.93 0.46 13.39
CA ASP A 16 5.78 0.30 14.28
C ASP A 16 4.49 0.26 13.46
N ASP A 17 4.37 1.13 12.47
CA ASP A 17 3.22 1.13 11.57
C ASP A 17 3.16 -0.14 10.74
N GLN A 18 4.29 -0.61 10.21
CA GLN A 18 4.35 -1.87 9.48
C GLN A 18 3.80 -3.02 10.32
N TYR A 19 4.21 -3.08 11.56
CA TYR A 19 3.78 -4.13 12.48
C TYR A 19 2.28 -4.07 12.75
N LEU A 20 1.77 -2.87 13.01
CA LEU A 20 0.34 -2.66 13.26
C LEU A 20 -0.49 -3.02 12.04
N PHE A 21 -0.04 -2.63 10.84
CA PHE A 21 -0.76 -2.92 9.61
C PHE A 21 -0.80 -4.42 9.31
N GLU A 22 0.32 -5.10 9.55
CA GLU A 22 0.37 -6.55 9.39
C GLU A 22 -0.58 -7.25 10.33
N ILE A 23 -0.60 -6.84 11.61
CA ILE A 23 -1.53 -7.39 12.60
C ILE A 23 -2.98 -7.17 12.15
N ALA A 24 -3.28 -5.95 11.70
CA ALA A 24 -4.64 -5.61 11.28
C ALA A 24 -5.11 -6.50 10.13
N PHE A 25 -4.27 -6.70 9.11
CA PHE A 25 -4.63 -7.56 7.99
C PHE A 25 -4.79 -9.03 8.42
N LYS A 26 -3.97 -9.48 9.36
CA LYS A 26 -4.07 -10.86 9.87
C LYS A 26 -5.34 -11.13 10.66
N ARG A 27 -5.92 -10.08 11.26
CA ARG A 27 -7.19 -10.19 11.97
C ARG A 27 -8.39 -10.22 11.04
N LEU A 28 -8.20 -9.80 9.79
CA LEU A 28 -9.26 -9.83 8.79
C LEU A 28 -9.25 -11.18 8.09
N VAL A 29 -10.41 -11.70 7.83
CA VAL A 29 -10.59 -12.99 7.16
C VAL A 29 -11.18 -12.71 5.79
N PRO A 30 -10.75 -13.40 4.78
CA PRO A 30 -9.76 -14.46 4.67
C PRO A 30 -8.33 -13.93 4.73
N PRO A 31 -7.33 -14.82 4.80
CA PRO A 31 -5.93 -14.39 4.92
C PRO A 31 -5.45 -13.62 3.70
N VAL A 32 -4.60 -12.64 3.98
CA VAL A 32 -3.94 -11.81 2.97
C VAL A 32 -2.43 -11.99 3.17
N GLU A 33 -1.71 -12.21 2.09
CA GLU A 33 -0.26 -12.32 2.14
C GLU A 33 0.35 -10.92 2.15
N ILE A 34 1.19 -10.63 3.15
CA ILE A 34 1.75 -9.30 3.37
C ILE A 34 3.24 -9.31 3.08
N LYS A 35 3.71 -8.32 2.32
CA LYS A 35 5.13 -8.02 2.16
C LYS A 35 5.37 -6.60 2.63
N LEU A 36 6.40 -6.43 3.45
CA LEU A 36 6.78 -5.13 4.01
C LEU A 36 8.04 -4.63 3.33
N LEU A 37 8.01 -3.37 2.89
CA LEU A 37 9.15 -2.68 2.31
C LEU A 37 9.39 -1.40 3.11
N ASP A 38 10.65 -1.05 3.33
CA ASP A 38 11.02 0.03 4.24
C ASP A 38 11.12 1.40 3.56
N ASP A 39 11.19 1.42 2.24
CA ASP A 39 11.34 2.66 1.49
C ASP A 39 10.87 2.47 0.05
N GLY A 40 10.49 3.57 -0.58
CA GLY A 40 10.02 3.55 -1.96
C GLY A 40 11.07 3.06 -2.95
N GLU A 41 12.35 3.26 -2.63
CA GLU A 41 13.42 2.81 -3.52
C GLU A 41 13.51 1.28 -3.61
N GLU A 42 12.89 0.55 -2.68
CA GLU A 42 12.86 -0.91 -2.70
C GLU A 42 11.74 -1.48 -3.58
N LEU A 43 10.77 -0.66 -3.98
CA LEU A 43 9.56 -1.15 -4.62
C LEU A 43 9.82 -1.75 -6.01
N ILE A 44 10.40 -1.00 -6.91
CA ILE A 44 10.64 -1.49 -8.28
C ILE A 44 11.55 -2.72 -8.28
N PRO A 45 12.69 -2.71 -7.56
CA PRO A 45 13.52 -3.93 -7.49
C PRO A 45 12.76 -5.14 -6.97
N ALA A 46 11.89 -4.97 -5.96
CA ALA A 46 11.10 -6.08 -5.42
C ALA A 46 10.10 -6.60 -6.45
N LEU A 47 9.46 -5.70 -7.20
CA LEU A 47 8.53 -6.09 -8.27
C LEU A 47 9.24 -6.88 -9.36
N MET A 48 10.47 -6.50 -9.69
CA MET A 48 11.24 -7.17 -10.72
C MET A 48 11.70 -8.58 -10.30
N GLN A 49 11.72 -8.86 -9.01
CA GLN A 49 12.18 -10.14 -8.47
C GLN A 49 11.06 -11.13 -8.21
N THR A 50 9.81 -10.73 -8.39
CA THR A 50 8.68 -11.61 -8.13
C THR A 50 7.93 -11.96 -9.41
N SER A 51 7.39 -13.18 -9.46
CA SER A 51 6.47 -13.58 -10.51
C SER A 51 5.02 -13.31 -10.10
N ASP A 52 4.79 -13.00 -8.82
CA ASP A 52 3.46 -12.80 -8.25
C ASP A 52 3.29 -11.36 -7.81
N LEU A 53 2.74 -10.53 -8.69
CA LEU A 53 2.53 -9.12 -8.41
C LEU A 53 1.52 -8.90 -7.28
N PRO A 54 1.68 -7.82 -6.50
CA PRO A 54 0.67 -7.51 -5.47
C PRO A 54 -0.66 -7.14 -6.09
N ASN A 55 -1.73 -7.47 -5.36
CA ASN A 55 -3.08 -7.04 -5.72
C ASN A 55 -3.31 -5.59 -5.32
N LEU A 56 -2.58 -5.13 -4.31
CA LEU A 56 -2.69 -3.77 -3.79
C LEU A 56 -1.38 -3.37 -3.14
N ILE A 57 -0.95 -2.13 -3.35
CA ILE A 57 0.17 -1.52 -2.65
C ILE A 57 -0.37 -0.44 -1.74
N ILE A 58 0.00 -0.49 -0.46
CA ILE A 58 -0.28 0.57 0.51
C ILE A 58 1.02 1.35 0.67
N LEU A 59 0.98 2.64 0.37
CA LEU A 59 2.17 3.46 0.21
C LEU A 59 2.10 4.70 1.11
N ASP A 60 3.11 4.88 1.96
CA ASP A 60 3.27 6.11 2.72
C ASP A 60 3.94 7.18 1.86
N LEU A 61 3.70 8.44 2.18
CA LEU A 61 4.30 9.56 1.46
C LEU A 61 5.67 9.95 2.01
N ASN A 62 5.86 9.84 3.32
CA ASN A 62 7.05 10.37 3.99
C ASN A 62 8.08 9.28 4.24
N MET A 63 9.02 9.12 3.31
CA MET A 63 10.11 8.16 3.43
C MET A 63 11.42 8.86 3.09
N PRO A 64 12.56 8.44 3.72
CA PRO A 64 13.78 9.24 3.66
C PRO A 64 14.53 9.19 2.32
N ARG A 65 14.45 8.08 1.59
CA ARG A 65 15.24 7.94 0.35
C ARG A 65 14.41 8.30 -0.88
N LEU A 66 13.34 7.56 -1.10
CA LEU A 66 12.42 7.85 -2.18
C LEU A 66 11.04 7.99 -1.58
N ASN A 67 10.49 9.21 -1.56
CA ASN A 67 9.20 9.47 -0.96
C ASN A 67 8.05 8.85 -1.78
N GLY A 68 6.84 8.88 -1.22
CA GLY A 68 5.69 8.23 -1.85
C GLY A 68 5.30 8.83 -3.19
N PHE A 69 5.43 10.14 -3.35
CA PHE A 69 5.12 10.78 -4.63
C PHE A 69 6.06 10.32 -5.73
N GLU A 70 7.36 10.30 -5.43
CA GLU A 70 8.38 9.85 -6.37
C GLU A 70 8.23 8.35 -6.68
N THR A 71 7.92 7.57 -5.67
CA THR A 71 7.67 6.12 -5.82
C THR A 71 6.49 5.88 -6.75
N LEU A 72 5.40 6.59 -6.53
CA LEU A 72 4.20 6.46 -7.35
C LEU A 72 4.46 6.85 -8.80
N LYS A 73 5.16 7.95 -8.99
CA LYS A 73 5.54 8.42 -10.33
C LYS A 73 6.38 7.36 -11.05
N GLN A 74 7.38 6.82 -10.36
CA GLN A 74 8.24 5.77 -10.91
C GLN A 74 7.44 4.54 -11.31
N LEU A 75 6.55 4.10 -10.43
CA LEU A 75 5.73 2.92 -10.67
C LEU A 75 4.86 3.09 -11.92
N ARG A 76 4.22 4.25 -12.06
CA ARG A 76 3.34 4.53 -13.20
C ARG A 76 4.10 4.68 -14.51
N GLN A 77 5.40 4.88 -14.45
CA GLN A 77 6.26 5.00 -15.63
C GLN A 77 7.06 3.73 -15.93
N THR A 78 6.84 2.66 -15.18
CA THR A 78 7.63 1.43 -15.31
C THR A 78 6.73 0.26 -15.73
N PRO A 79 6.58 -0.01 -17.05
CA PRO A 79 5.90 -1.23 -17.48
C PRO A 79 6.68 -2.46 -17.04
N PRO A 80 6.05 -3.57 -16.68
CA PRO A 80 4.61 -3.84 -16.74
C PRO A 80 3.84 -3.48 -15.47
N TYR A 81 4.42 -2.70 -14.54
CA TYR A 81 3.86 -2.46 -13.21
C TYR A 81 2.97 -1.23 -13.13
N GLN A 82 2.79 -0.54 -14.22
CA GLN A 82 2.14 0.77 -14.29
C GLN A 82 0.66 0.78 -13.87
N HIS A 83 0.03 -0.38 -13.77
CA HIS A 83 -1.39 -0.49 -13.43
C HIS A 83 -1.64 -1.15 -12.08
N VAL A 84 -0.60 -1.46 -11.31
CA VAL A 84 -0.78 -2.05 -9.97
C VAL A 84 -1.53 -1.03 -9.08
N PRO A 85 -2.62 -1.44 -8.42
CA PRO A 85 -3.37 -0.50 -7.58
C PRO A 85 -2.55 0.00 -6.39
N VAL A 86 -2.65 1.30 -6.12
CA VAL A 86 -1.94 1.94 -5.01
C VAL A 86 -2.91 2.78 -4.20
N ILE A 87 -2.95 2.52 -2.89
CA ILE A 87 -3.63 3.36 -1.91
C ILE A 87 -2.58 4.05 -1.06
N VAL A 88 -2.60 5.37 -1.04
CA VAL A 88 -1.72 6.14 -0.16
C VAL A 88 -2.30 6.10 1.24
N LEU A 89 -1.46 5.76 2.22
CA LEU A 89 -1.85 5.74 3.63
C LEU A 89 -0.78 6.49 4.41
N THR A 90 -1.10 7.67 4.90
CA THR A 90 -0.12 8.61 5.45
C THR A 90 -0.71 9.40 6.62
N THR A 91 0.15 10.03 7.42
CA THR A 91 -0.30 10.94 8.47
C THR A 91 -0.80 12.27 7.91
N SER A 92 -0.45 12.59 6.67
CA SER A 92 -0.92 13.82 6.03
C SER A 92 -2.41 13.79 5.78
N SER A 93 -3.08 14.92 6.02
CA SER A 93 -4.48 15.12 5.64
C SER A 93 -4.63 16.34 4.74
N HIS A 94 -3.52 16.86 4.21
CA HIS A 94 -3.54 18.04 3.37
C HIS A 94 -4.17 17.75 2.01
N ARG A 95 -5.06 18.63 1.60
CA ARG A 95 -5.74 18.51 0.31
C ARG A 95 -4.75 18.53 -0.85
N GLU A 96 -3.69 19.33 -0.73
CA GLU A 96 -2.63 19.41 -1.75
C GLU A 96 -1.97 18.07 -1.98
N ASP A 97 -1.71 17.32 -0.91
CA ASP A 97 -1.11 15.99 -1.00
C ASP A 97 -2.07 15.00 -1.65
N GLN A 98 -3.35 15.08 -1.31
CA GLN A 98 -4.38 14.25 -1.92
C GLN A 98 -4.47 14.49 -3.42
N GLU A 99 -4.51 15.75 -3.82
CA GLU A 99 -4.60 16.14 -5.23
C GLU A 99 -3.36 15.72 -6.00
N LYS A 100 -2.18 15.90 -5.41
CA LYS A 100 -0.93 15.49 -6.03
C LYS A 100 -0.84 13.98 -6.21
N ALA A 101 -1.22 13.21 -5.19
CA ALA A 101 -1.24 11.76 -5.28
C ALA A 101 -2.19 11.28 -6.38
N ALA A 102 -3.38 11.87 -6.46
CA ALA A 102 -4.35 11.53 -7.50
C ALA A 102 -3.79 11.82 -8.90
N ARG A 103 -3.16 12.98 -9.08
CA ARG A 103 -2.54 13.33 -10.37
C ARG A 103 -1.44 12.36 -10.77
N LEU A 104 -0.71 11.84 -9.79
CA LEU A 104 0.37 10.89 -10.03
C LEU A 104 -0.11 9.45 -10.20
N GLY A 105 -1.41 9.22 -10.06
CA GLY A 105 -2.00 7.92 -10.36
C GLY A 105 -2.33 7.05 -9.16
N ALA A 106 -2.45 7.63 -7.96
CA ALA A 106 -2.95 6.87 -6.81
C ALA A 106 -4.41 6.52 -6.99
N ASN A 107 -4.79 5.33 -6.58
CA ASN A 107 -6.16 4.86 -6.64
C ASN A 107 -6.99 5.31 -5.43
N GLY A 108 -6.34 5.75 -4.37
CA GLY A 108 -7.01 6.30 -3.20
C GLY A 108 -6.02 6.96 -2.26
N PHE A 109 -6.54 7.74 -1.32
CA PHE A 109 -5.74 8.47 -0.34
C PHE A 109 -6.44 8.38 1.01
N LEU A 110 -5.73 7.83 2.00
CA LEU A 110 -6.26 7.63 3.34
C LEU A 110 -5.30 8.18 4.36
N THR A 111 -5.85 8.73 5.45
CA THR A 111 -5.04 9.21 6.57
C THR A 111 -4.90 8.08 7.59
N LYS A 112 -3.69 7.90 8.13
CA LYS A 112 -3.43 6.88 9.15
C LYS A 112 -4.33 7.10 10.36
N PRO A 113 -5.14 6.09 10.75
CA PRO A 113 -6.05 6.26 11.87
C PRO A 113 -5.29 6.18 13.21
N PRO A 114 -5.83 6.82 14.28
CA PRO A 114 -5.15 6.88 15.57
C PRO A 114 -5.30 5.62 16.43
N SER A 115 -6.12 4.66 16.03
CA SER A 115 -6.36 3.46 16.84
C SER A 115 -6.44 2.21 15.99
N MET A 116 -6.21 1.06 16.63
CA MET A 116 -6.34 -0.24 15.97
C MET A 116 -7.77 -0.49 15.50
N ASP A 117 -8.78 -0.08 16.29
CA ASP A 117 -10.17 -0.28 15.93
C ASP A 117 -10.52 0.43 14.62
N LEU A 118 -10.07 1.67 14.46
CA LEU A 118 -10.29 2.43 13.23
C LEU A 118 -9.49 1.84 12.07
N LEU A 119 -8.28 1.35 12.35
CA LEU A 119 -7.47 0.70 11.33
C LEU A 119 -8.14 -0.57 10.80
N LEU A 120 -8.75 -1.36 11.67
CA LEU A 120 -9.48 -2.55 11.26
C LEU A 120 -10.68 -2.21 10.38
N VAL A 121 -11.40 -1.15 10.72
CA VAL A 121 -12.51 -0.66 9.88
C VAL A 121 -12.00 -0.25 8.51
N LEU A 122 -10.91 0.51 8.48
CA LEU A 122 -10.33 1.00 7.24
C LEU A 122 -9.86 -0.15 6.35
N PHE A 123 -9.10 -1.09 6.90
CA PHE A 123 -8.58 -2.22 6.14
C PHE A 123 -9.68 -3.20 5.74
N GLY A 124 -10.71 -3.35 6.58
CA GLY A 124 -11.90 -4.13 6.22
C GLY A 124 -12.57 -3.56 4.97
N GLN A 125 -12.65 -2.24 4.88
CA GLN A 125 -13.19 -1.58 3.70
C GLN A 125 -12.31 -1.79 2.48
N LEU A 126 -10.98 -1.73 2.63
CA LEU A 126 -10.05 -1.99 1.53
C LEU A 126 -10.17 -3.42 1.02
N VAL A 127 -10.34 -4.38 1.92
CA VAL A 127 -10.54 -5.79 1.55
C VAL A 127 -11.76 -5.94 0.65
N GLN A 128 -12.84 -5.23 0.96
CA GLN A 128 -14.06 -5.26 0.15
C GLN A 128 -13.88 -4.51 -1.17
N ASP A 129 -13.35 -3.30 -1.11
CA ASP A 129 -13.24 -2.42 -2.28
C ASP A 129 -12.32 -3.00 -3.35
N TRP A 130 -11.28 -3.70 -2.93
CA TRP A 130 -10.26 -4.24 -3.83
C TRP A 130 -10.34 -5.76 -3.98
N GLU A 131 -11.45 -6.33 -3.52
CA GLU A 131 -11.74 -7.76 -3.67
C GLU A 131 -10.59 -8.65 -3.17
N LEU A 132 -10.08 -8.32 -1.97
CA LEU A 132 -8.99 -9.06 -1.34
C LEU A 132 -9.48 -10.27 -0.54
N SER A 133 -10.75 -10.54 -0.56
CA SER A 133 -11.35 -11.67 0.16
C SER A 133 -11.64 -12.84 -0.75
#